data_45a26a1b70fe2394189a1b93b0a400e3
#
_entry.id   45a26a1b70fe2394189a1b93b0a400e3
#
_cell.length_a   1.000
_cell.length_b   1.000
_cell.length_c   1.000
_cell.angle_alpha   90.00
_cell.angle_beta   90.00
_cell.angle_gamma   90.00
#
_symmetry.space_group_name_H-M   'P 1'
#
loop_
_entity.id
_entity.type
_entity.pdbx_description
1 polymer ?
#
loop_
_entity_poly.entity_id
_entity_poly.type
_entity_poly.pdbx_seq_one_letter_code
_entity_poly.pdbx_strand_id
1 'polypeptide(L)'
;PDGFVDTKGVEVNMKWSYDDLKLFIGYTHANVQEHYNGNVSSFPLVAEHRLNNVLMYEKHGEFWIGLEAYYFSPQKLNDGSDGKSYWITGLMTEKVINETVSVFLNFENFLDTRQSKFDTIYTGSLSNPDFRDIYAPVDGFVINGGFKLVF
;
A
#
# COMPACT_ATOMS: atom_id res chain seq x y z
N PRO A 1 -14.95 25.93 -17.46
CA PRO A 1 -13.67 25.83 -16.78
C PRO A 1 -12.80 24.89 -17.59
N ASP A 2 -11.74 25.45 -18.18
CA ASP A 2 -10.84 24.69 -19.03
C ASP A 2 -9.67 24.18 -18.14
N GLY A 3 -9.79 22.94 -17.67
CA GLY A 3 -8.75 22.29 -16.90
C GLY A 3 -8.50 20.88 -17.41
N PHE A 4 -7.26 20.41 -17.25
CA PHE A 4 -6.87 19.04 -17.56
C PHE A 4 -5.83 18.53 -16.56
N VAL A 5 -5.69 17.22 -16.47
CA VAL A 5 -4.67 16.55 -15.67
C VAL A 5 -3.63 15.94 -16.62
N ASP A 6 -2.37 16.22 -16.36
CA ASP A 6 -1.21 15.67 -17.06
C ASP A 6 -0.50 14.67 -16.15
N THR A 7 -0.17 13.50 -16.69
CA THR A 7 0.51 12.44 -15.94
C THR A 7 1.73 11.95 -16.71
N LYS A 8 2.89 11.97 -16.07
CA LYS A 8 4.15 11.44 -16.59
C LYS A 8 4.79 10.52 -15.55
N GLY A 9 5.32 9.40 -15.97
CA GLY A 9 5.91 8.49 -15.03
C GLY A 9 6.74 7.37 -15.65
N VAL A 10 7.35 6.59 -14.76
CA VAL A 10 8.13 5.40 -15.08
C VAL A 10 7.75 4.31 -14.09
N GLU A 11 7.61 3.12 -14.59
CA GLU A 11 7.42 1.91 -13.78
C GLU A 11 8.51 0.90 -14.10
N VAL A 12 9.12 0.34 -13.06
CA VAL A 12 10.14 -0.70 -13.16
C VAL A 12 9.75 -1.86 -12.27
N ASN A 13 9.66 -3.04 -12.85
CA ASN A 13 9.35 -4.27 -12.14
C ASN A 13 10.49 -5.27 -12.29
N MET A 14 10.94 -5.85 -11.19
CA MET A 14 11.98 -6.87 -11.12
C MET A 14 11.45 -8.09 -10.41
N LYS A 15 11.74 -9.26 -10.97
CA LYS A 15 11.54 -10.56 -10.33
C LYS A 15 12.86 -11.29 -10.27
N TRP A 16 13.21 -11.73 -9.06
CA TRP A 16 14.37 -12.58 -8.83
C TRP A 16 13.92 -13.88 -8.17
N SER A 17 14.53 -15.01 -8.54
CA SER A 17 14.21 -16.32 -7.97
C SER A 17 15.51 -17.10 -7.75
N TYR A 18 15.62 -17.72 -6.59
CA TYR A 18 16.72 -18.59 -6.22
C TYR A 18 16.19 -19.71 -5.33
N ASP A 19 16.26 -20.96 -5.80
CA ASP A 19 15.63 -22.12 -5.18
C ASP A 19 14.18 -21.82 -4.78
N ASP A 20 13.85 -21.95 -3.51
CA ASP A 20 12.53 -21.72 -2.92
C ASP A 20 12.23 -20.25 -2.64
N LEU A 21 13.18 -19.33 -2.87
CA LEU A 21 13.02 -17.90 -2.65
C LEU A 21 12.63 -17.16 -3.92
N LYS A 22 11.66 -16.25 -3.80
CA LYS A 22 11.23 -15.33 -4.87
C LYS A 22 11.15 -13.92 -4.30
N LEU A 23 11.78 -12.99 -4.98
CA LEU A 23 11.72 -11.56 -4.63
C LEU A 23 11.11 -10.79 -5.80
N PHE A 24 10.08 -10.01 -5.51
CA PHE A 24 9.47 -9.06 -6.42
C PHE A 24 9.72 -7.66 -5.90
N ILE A 25 10.21 -6.77 -6.76
CA ILE A 25 10.39 -5.35 -6.46
C ILE A 25 9.74 -4.58 -7.60
N GLY A 26 8.78 -3.73 -7.27
CA GLY A 26 8.18 -2.78 -8.17
C GLY A 26 8.45 -1.36 -7.70
N TYR A 27 8.88 -0.49 -8.58
CA TYR A 27 9.03 0.94 -8.32
C TYR A 27 8.22 1.72 -9.35
N THR A 28 7.42 2.65 -8.86
CA THR A 28 6.66 3.58 -9.69
C THR A 28 7.03 5.01 -9.31
N HIS A 29 7.41 5.81 -10.30
CA HIS A 29 7.46 7.26 -10.21
C HIS A 29 6.37 7.84 -11.10
N ALA A 30 5.48 8.66 -10.53
CA ALA A 30 4.36 9.28 -11.25
C ALA A 30 4.27 10.77 -10.85
N ASN A 31 4.58 11.64 -11.80
CA ASN A 31 4.33 13.07 -11.67
C ASN A 31 2.95 13.36 -12.26
N VAL A 32 2.01 13.77 -11.42
CA VAL A 32 0.64 14.11 -11.81
C VAL A 32 0.38 15.57 -11.49
N GLN A 33 0.03 16.34 -12.50
CA GLN A 33 -0.21 17.77 -12.41
C GLN A 33 -1.59 18.12 -12.90
N GLU A 34 -2.26 19.02 -12.20
CA GLU A 34 -3.47 19.66 -12.67
C GLU A 34 -3.16 21.04 -13.25
N HIS A 35 -3.79 21.32 -14.36
CA HIS A 35 -3.74 22.60 -15.04
C HIS A 35 -5.14 23.23 -14.96
N TYR A 36 -5.27 24.34 -14.25
CA TYR A 36 -6.55 25.01 -14.08
C TYR A 36 -6.38 26.52 -14.07
N ASN A 37 -7.14 27.24 -14.94
CA ASN A 37 -7.10 28.68 -15.07
C ASN A 37 -5.68 29.28 -15.26
N GLY A 38 -4.82 28.58 -16.04
CA GLY A 38 -3.44 29.00 -16.28
C GLY A 38 -2.46 28.71 -15.14
N ASN A 39 -2.91 28.12 -14.04
CA ASN A 39 -2.07 27.63 -12.95
C ASN A 39 -1.76 26.14 -13.11
N VAL A 40 -0.61 25.73 -12.63
CA VAL A 40 -0.16 24.34 -12.59
C VAL A 40 0.15 23.97 -11.13
N SER A 41 -0.45 22.91 -10.64
CA SER A 41 -0.21 22.39 -9.28
C SER A 41 -0.13 20.87 -9.28
N SER A 42 0.53 20.32 -8.28
CA SER A 42 0.55 18.86 -8.09
C SER A 42 -0.87 18.38 -7.79
N PHE A 43 -1.28 17.30 -8.46
CA PHE A 43 -2.57 16.70 -8.21
C PHE A 43 -2.60 16.10 -6.80
N PRO A 44 -3.59 16.44 -5.96
CA PRO A 44 -3.60 16.00 -4.58
C PRO A 44 -3.83 14.50 -4.43
N LEU A 45 -3.41 13.94 -3.28
CA LEU A 45 -3.57 12.56 -2.86
C LEU A 45 -2.91 11.52 -3.80
N VAL A 46 -1.87 11.93 -4.50
CA VAL A 46 -1.03 11.06 -5.33
C VAL A 46 0.37 10.96 -4.75
N ALA A 47 0.80 9.75 -4.40
CA ALA A 47 2.19 9.50 -4.02
C ALA A 47 3.08 9.50 -5.27
N GLU A 48 4.03 10.43 -5.35
CA GLU A 48 4.96 10.54 -6.48
C GLU A 48 5.86 9.31 -6.62
N HIS A 49 6.30 8.75 -5.49
CA HIS A 49 7.11 7.55 -5.45
C HIS A 49 6.43 6.44 -4.68
N ARG A 50 6.36 5.24 -5.28
CA ARG A 50 5.85 4.04 -4.65
C ARG A 50 6.83 2.88 -4.83
N LEU A 51 7.00 2.07 -3.79
CA LEU A 51 7.72 0.81 -3.84
C LEU A 51 6.76 -0.32 -3.43
N ASN A 52 6.80 -1.40 -4.19
CA ASN A 52 6.07 -2.62 -3.91
C ASN A 52 7.09 -3.76 -3.79
N ASN A 53 7.24 -4.35 -2.62
CA ASN A 53 8.19 -5.41 -2.38
C ASN A 53 7.45 -6.63 -1.85
N VAL A 54 7.73 -7.80 -2.43
CA VAL A 54 7.22 -9.09 -1.94
C VAL A 54 8.37 -10.08 -1.90
N LEU A 55 8.69 -10.57 -0.72
CA LEU A 55 9.61 -11.68 -0.52
C LEU A 55 8.81 -12.93 -0.19
N MET A 56 8.90 -13.95 -1.02
CA MET A 56 8.21 -15.22 -0.85
C MET A 56 9.22 -16.36 -0.67
N TYR A 57 8.98 -17.19 0.32
CA TYR A 57 9.59 -18.51 0.46
C TYR A 57 8.51 -19.57 0.23
N GLU A 58 8.74 -20.48 -0.72
CA GLU A 58 7.78 -21.52 -1.09
C GLU A 58 8.45 -22.88 -1.14
N LYS A 59 8.03 -23.78 -0.27
CA LYS A 59 8.39 -25.18 -0.36
C LYS A 59 7.26 -25.94 -1.06
N HIS A 60 7.51 -26.29 -2.32
CA HIS A 60 6.50 -26.84 -3.20
C HIS A 60 5.75 -28.02 -2.58
N GLY A 61 4.41 -27.95 -2.58
CA GLY A 61 3.53 -28.98 -2.00
C GLY A 61 3.47 -29.02 -0.48
N GLU A 62 4.20 -28.17 0.25
CA GLU A 62 4.20 -28.14 1.71
C GLU A 62 3.64 -26.84 2.30
N PHE A 63 4.27 -25.71 1.97
CA PHE A 63 3.85 -24.41 2.47
C PHE A 63 4.50 -23.26 1.70
N TRP A 64 3.93 -22.06 1.83
CA TRP A 64 4.60 -20.84 1.45
C TRP A 64 4.36 -19.73 2.50
N ILE A 65 5.30 -18.81 2.55
CA ILE A 65 5.25 -17.59 3.38
C ILE A 65 5.62 -16.42 2.48
N GLY A 66 4.83 -15.37 2.50
CA GLY A 66 5.08 -14.13 1.77
C GLY A 66 5.12 -12.94 2.72
N LEU A 67 6.18 -12.15 2.64
CA LEU A 67 6.33 -10.88 3.33
C LEU A 67 6.15 -9.74 2.32
N GLU A 68 5.21 -8.85 2.57
CA GLU A 68 4.92 -7.69 1.73
C GLU A 68 5.31 -6.40 2.43
N ALA A 69 5.84 -5.46 1.66
CA ALA A 69 6.15 -4.11 2.13
C ALA A 69 5.91 -3.09 1.00
N TYR A 70 4.97 -2.18 1.23
CA TYR A 70 4.56 -1.14 0.30
C TYR A 70 4.91 0.22 0.86
N TYR A 71 5.70 1.00 0.13
CA TYR A 71 6.08 2.36 0.49
C TYR A 71 5.29 3.37 -0.35
N PHE A 72 4.87 4.45 0.32
CA PHE A 72 4.26 5.63 -0.29
C PHE A 72 5.00 6.88 0.15
N SER A 73 5.45 7.68 -0.82
CA SER A 73 6.05 8.99 -0.54
C SER A 73 5.00 9.98 -0.01
N PRO A 74 5.43 11.12 0.57
CA PRO A 74 4.51 12.19 0.91
C PRO A 74 3.62 12.57 -0.27
N GLN A 75 2.37 12.93 0.03
CA GLN A 75 1.36 13.32 -0.95
C GLN A 75 0.96 14.76 -0.69
N LYS A 76 0.72 15.56 -1.73
CA LYS A 76 0.07 16.86 -1.59
C LYS A 76 -1.37 16.69 -1.15
N LEU A 77 -1.82 17.50 -0.21
CA LEU A 77 -3.19 17.52 0.28
C LEU A 77 -3.97 18.65 -0.41
N ASN A 78 -5.30 18.61 -0.34
CA ASN A 78 -6.15 19.62 -0.98
C ASN A 78 -5.96 21.03 -0.40
N ASP A 79 -5.47 21.14 0.84
CA ASP A 79 -5.11 22.41 1.47
C ASP A 79 -3.72 22.93 1.06
N GLY A 80 -3.01 22.22 0.17
CA GLY A 80 -1.66 22.54 -0.29
C GLY A 80 -0.54 22.11 0.65
N SER A 81 -0.84 21.55 1.82
CA SER A 81 0.15 20.98 2.73
C SER A 81 0.66 19.62 2.23
N ASP A 82 1.71 19.10 2.86
CA ASP A 82 2.23 17.78 2.58
C ASP A 82 1.78 16.77 3.65
N GLY A 83 1.31 15.61 3.20
CA GLY A 83 1.17 14.44 4.03
C GLY A 83 2.53 13.84 4.39
N LYS A 84 2.55 12.75 5.14
CA LYS A 84 3.79 12.03 5.48
C LYS A 84 3.92 10.76 4.67
N SER A 85 5.15 10.29 4.48
CA SER A 85 5.41 8.98 3.92
C SER A 85 5.04 7.88 4.91
N TYR A 86 4.67 6.72 4.40
CA TYR A 86 4.35 5.56 5.23
C TYR A 86 4.64 4.24 4.52
N TRP A 87 4.69 3.18 5.32
CA TRP A 87 4.78 1.81 4.86
C TRP A 87 3.53 1.03 5.28
N ILE A 88 3.07 0.16 4.39
CA ILE A 88 2.08 -0.88 4.72
C ILE A 88 2.80 -2.22 4.59
N THR A 89 2.61 -3.10 5.56
CA THR A 89 3.26 -4.40 5.60
C THR A 89 2.25 -5.51 5.74
N GLY A 90 2.52 -6.64 5.08
CA GLY A 90 1.68 -7.83 5.14
C GLY A 90 2.54 -9.09 5.32
N LEU A 91 2.01 -10.06 6.02
CA LEU A 91 2.55 -11.41 6.09
C LEU A 91 1.44 -12.37 5.71
N MET A 92 1.68 -13.18 4.68
CA MET A 92 0.76 -14.19 4.19
C MET A 92 1.38 -15.56 4.32
N THR A 93 0.59 -16.54 4.72
CA THR A 93 1.06 -17.92 4.84
C THR A 93 0.00 -18.90 4.37
N GLU A 94 0.43 -19.97 3.75
CA GLU A 94 -0.41 -21.14 3.45
C GLU A 94 0.34 -22.43 3.78
N LYS A 95 -0.32 -23.34 4.44
CA LYS A 95 0.15 -24.68 4.75
C LYS A 95 -0.72 -25.71 4.06
N VAL A 96 -0.12 -26.54 3.22
CA VAL A 96 -0.77 -27.71 2.63
C VAL A 96 -0.85 -28.81 3.69
N ILE A 97 -2.06 -29.26 4.02
CA ILE A 97 -2.29 -30.33 4.97
C ILE A 97 -2.29 -31.69 4.25
N ASN A 98 -2.93 -31.75 3.09
CA ASN A 98 -2.96 -32.88 2.17
C ASN A 98 -3.37 -32.41 0.76
N GLU A 99 -3.53 -33.34 -0.19
CA GLU A 99 -3.87 -33.02 -1.59
C GLU A 99 -5.20 -32.27 -1.76
N THR A 100 -6.09 -32.35 -0.77
CA THR A 100 -7.44 -31.78 -0.81
C THR A 100 -7.57 -30.51 0.03
N VAL A 101 -6.74 -30.35 1.08
CA VAL A 101 -6.91 -29.32 2.10
C VAL A 101 -5.65 -28.50 2.28
N SER A 102 -5.77 -27.19 2.23
CA SER A 102 -4.78 -26.26 2.77
C SER A 102 -5.42 -25.26 3.72
N VAL A 103 -4.61 -24.67 4.58
CA VAL A 103 -4.99 -23.64 5.56
C VAL A 103 -4.14 -22.43 5.31
N PHE A 104 -4.74 -21.25 5.30
CA PHE A 104 -4.02 -19.99 5.19
C PHE A 104 -4.27 -19.08 6.39
N LEU A 105 -3.28 -18.24 6.69
CA LEU A 105 -3.33 -17.22 7.72
C LEU A 105 -2.59 -15.99 7.21
N ASN A 106 -3.26 -14.84 7.24
CA ASN A 106 -2.74 -13.57 6.78
C ASN A 106 -2.76 -12.53 7.91
N PHE A 107 -1.72 -11.73 7.95
CA PHE A 107 -1.55 -10.60 8.85
C PHE A 107 -1.40 -9.34 7.98
N GLU A 108 -2.48 -8.60 7.83
CA GLU A 108 -2.51 -7.37 7.05
C GLU A 108 -2.10 -6.20 7.92
N ASN A 109 -1.31 -5.28 7.35
CA ASN A 109 -0.81 -4.10 8.05
C ASN A 109 -0.26 -4.42 9.45
N PHE A 110 0.64 -5.42 9.55
CA PHE A 110 1.08 -5.95 10.85
C PHE A 110 1.92 -4.95 11.67
N LEU A 111 2.43 -3.87 11.07
CA LEU A 111 3.04 -2.74 11.78
C LEU A 111 1.99 -1.75 12.29
N ASP A 112 0.71 -2.01 12.04
CA ASP A 112 -0.41 -1.19 12.46
C ASP A 112 -0.23 0.28 12.04
N THR A 113 0.16 0.49 10.77
CA THR A 113 0.30 1.81 10.16
C THR A 113 -1.08 2.43 9.98
N ARG A 114 -1.34 3.53 10.68
CA ARG A 114 -2.58 4.31 10.58
C ARG A 114 -2.26 5.78 10.56
N GLN A 115 -2.95 6.55 9.70
CA GLN A 115 -2.76 8.00 9.65
C GLN A 115 -2.88 8.64 11.02
N SER A 116 -3.85 8.24 11.83
CA SER A 116 -4.07 8.76 13.20
C SER A 116 -2.89 8.57 14.16
N LYS A 117 -1.91 7.72 13.85
CA LYS A 117 -0.72 7.50 14.66
C LYS A 117 0.43 8.46 14.35
N PHE A 118 0.48 9.01 13.13
CA PHE A 118 1.61 9.81 12.68
C PHE A 118 1.21 11.16 12.08
N ASP A 119 -0.08 11.38 11.80
CA ASP A 119 -0.61 12.64 11.32
C ASP A 119 -2.01 12.91 11.86
N THR A 120 -2.44 14.17 11.80
CA THR A 120 -3.75 14.61 12.25
C THR A 120 -4.83 14.21 11.27
N ILE A 121 -5.94 13.64 11.75
CA ILE A 121 -7.11 13.33 10.94
C ILE A 121 -8.13 14.49 10.98
N TYR A 122 -8.22 15.18 12.09
CA TYR A 122 -9.11 16.35 12.26
C TYR A 122 -8.50 17.38 13.19
N THR A 123 -8.96 18.61 13.07
CA THR A 123 -8.70 19.74 13.96
C THR A 123 -10.02 20.30 14.48
N GLY A 124 -9.99 21.25 15.41
CA GLY A 124 -11.19 21.80 16.01
C GLY A 124 -11.72 20.98 17.19
N SER A 125 -12.95 21.24 17.60
CA SER A 125 -13.61 20.53 18.69
C SER A 125 -14.30 19.26 18.22
N LEU A 126 -14.52 18.29 19.12
CA LEU A 126 -15.28 17.07 18.79
C LEU A 126 -16.72 17.35 18.32
N SER A 127 -17.31 18.48 18.76
CA SER A 127 -18.65 18.89 18.32
C SER A 127 -18.67 19.63 16.98
N ASN A 128 -17.52 20.10 16.51
CA ASN A 128 -17.36 20.77 15.22
C ASN A 128 -15.96 20.48 14.66
N PRO A 129 -15.70 19.23 14.20
CA PRO A 129 -14.40 18.85 13.66
C PRO A 129 -14.22 19.39 12.23
N ASP A 130 -13.01 19.81 11.93
CA ASP A 130 -12.54 20.10 10.59
C ASP A 130 -11.62 18.94 10.15
N PHE A 131 -12.06 18.16 9.18
CA PHE A 131 -11.35 16.95 8.74
C PHE A 131 -10.28 17.27 7.71
N ARG A 132 -9.11 16.71 7.91
CA ARG A 132 -8.02 16.69 6.93
C ARG A 132 -8.22 15.55 5.93
N ASP A 133 -7.50 15.64 4.81
CA ASP A 133 -7.48 14.56 3.82
C ASP A 133 -6.99 13.25 4.43
N ILE A 134 -7.64 12.16 4.04
CA ILE A 134 -7.22 10.80 4.38
C ILE A 134 -6.38 10.26 3.21
N TYR A 135 -5.08 10.14 3.43
CA TYR A 135 -4.10 9.68 2.43
C TYR A 135 -3.36 8.39 2.82
N ALA A 136 -3.54 7.95 4.06
CA ALA A 136 -2.94 6.73 4.59
C ALA A 136 -4.02 5.85 5.23
N PRO A 137 -3.74 4.58 5.55
CA PRO A 137 -4.72 3.68 6.17
C PRO A 137 -5.35 4.26 7.42
N VAL A 138 -6.64 4.06 7.59
CA VAL A 138 -7.38 4.35 8.84
C VAL A 138 -7.55 3.09 9.68
N ASP A 139 -7.69 1.94 9.02
CA ASP A 139 -7.72 0.63 9.67
C ASP A 139 -6.31 0.15 9.95
N GLY A 140 -6.14 -0.46 11.11
CA GLY A 140 -4.85 -0.96 11.57
C GLY A 140 -4.59 -2.41 11.19
N PHE A 141 -3.96 -3.12 12.11
CA PHE A 141 -3.64 -4.52 11.98
C PHE A 141 -4.88 -5.40 11.90
N VAL A 142 -4.92 -6.28 10.89
CA VAL A 142 -5.99 -7.25 10.68
C VAL A 142 -5.41 -8.65 10.54
N ILE A 143 -6.06 -9.63 11.16
CA ILE A 143 -5.76 -11.06 10.97
C ILE A 143 -6.96 -11.69 10.26
N ASN A 144 -6.68 -12.41 9.19
CA ASN A 144 -7.67 -13.27 8.55
C ASN A 144 -7.08 -14.64 8.24
N GLY A 145 -7.94 -15.64 8.11
CA GLY A 145 -7.53 -17.01 7.80
C GLY A 145 -8.69 -17.87 7.35
N GLY A 146 -8.38 -19.00 6.78
CA GLY A 146 -9.39 -19.91 6.25
C GLY A 146 -8.82 -21.20 5.70
N PHE A 147 -9.70 -21.96 5.07
CA PHE A 147 -9.41 -23.24 4.44
C PHE A 147 -9.63 -23.13 2.94
N LYS A 148 -8.78 -23.80 2.18
CA LYS A 148 -8.95 -24.04 0.76
C LYS A 148 -9.19 -25.53 0.55
N LEU A 149 -10.30 -25.87 -0.09
CA LEU A 149 -10.67 -27.23 -0.42
C LEU A 149 -10.62 -27.42 -1.93
N VAL A 150 -9.99 -28.50 -2.39
CA VAL A 150 -9.92 -28.89 -3.80
C VAL A 150 -10.64 -30.23 -3.94
N PHE A 151 -11.65 -30.31 -4.82
CA PHE A 151 -12.47 -31.48 -5.07
C PHE A 151 -12.16 -32.07 -6.44
#